data_17206f4054c41cd5ebda6653e7299420
#
_entry.id   17206f4054c41cd5ebda6653e7299420
#
_cell.length_a   1.000
_cell.length_b   1.000
_cell.length_c   1.000
_cell.angle_alpha   90.00
_cell.angle_beta   90.00
_cell.angle_gamma   90.00
#
_symmetry.space_group_name_H-M   'P 1'
#
loop_
_entity.id
_entity.type
_entity.pdbx_description
1 polymer ?
#
loop_
_entity_poly.entity_id
_entity_poly.type
_entity_poly.pdbx_seq_one_letter_code
_entity_poly.pdbx_strand_id
1 'polypeptide(L)'
;MGTLSLSDFKEVRIPAPWGHISGRWYGNRTERPILAIHGWLDNLGTFDRLIPLLPDYIGVLCIDLPGHGRSSRLQPGLHYNMYDYIYIIPRIMKEYGWSKVSLMGHSLGGIISFFYTSLAPNTVDMVISLDILLPRPLGDPRMALAQVAQEMDKHLVEEDRQEEGNLHEPPSYTLSQLTKVLAKGSYNSVTPEFAKHLLYRQVAKSQLYPDRFFFSRDGRVKYYHSMPVETGLAAEMAGRIRRKPYLIIKGSRSPYVGVECGEPMSILGQNNPHFEFYEVEGGTHHVHLHAAEECARYIVPFIRHHRPPTLTSWSLTSKEQQLSLNEKRRAQERFFEISKNKRSKL
;
A
#
# COMPACT_ATOMS: atom_id res chain seq x y z
N MET A 1 4.67 -17.86 -20.20
CA MET A 1 3.85 -17.32 -19.12
C MET A 1 3.40 -15.93 -19.55
N GLY A 2 2.10 -15.68 -19.47
CA GLY A 2 1.54 -14.39 -19.84
C GLY A 2 1.75 -13.34 -18.75
N THR A 3 1.21 -12.16 -18.98
CA THR A 3 1.18 -11.04 -18.04
C THR A 3 -0.26 -10.65 -17.73
N LEU A 4 -0.47 -9.95 -16.61
CA LEU A 4 -1.77 -9.46 -16.21
C LEU A 4 -2.34 -8.46 -17.23
N SER A 5 -3.67 -8.34 -17.29
CA SER A 5 -4.36 -7.32 -18.08
C SER A 5 -4.98 -6.27 -17.15
N LEU A 6 -4.86 -4.99 -17.52
CA LEU A 6 -5.54 -3.90 -16.81
C LEU A 6 -7.06 -3.97 -16.91
N SER A 7 -7.60 -4.64 -17.94
CA SER A 7 -9.04 -4.82 -18.11
C SER A 7 -9.60 -6.04 -17.36
N ASP A 8 -8.73 -7.01 -16.98
CA ASP A 8 -9.16 -8.17 -16.19
C ASP A 8 -9.05 -7.89 -14.70
N PHE A 9 -10.01 -7.18 -14.16
CA PHE A 9 -10.13 -6.95 -12.73
C PHE A 9 -11.56 -7.13 -12.23
N LYS A 10 -11.67 -7.40 -10.93
CA LYS A 10 -12.91 -7.31 -10.17
C LYS A 10 -12.80 -6.16 -9.17
N GLU A 11 -13.73 -5.19 -9.23
CA GLU A 11 -13.87 -4.21 -8.16
C GLU A 11 -14.32 -4.93 -6.90
N VAL A 12 -13.67 -4.65 -5.77
CA VAL A 12 -13.99 -5.23 -4.48
C VAL A 12 -14.31 -4.13 -3.46
N ARG A 13 -15.21 -4.47 -2.53
CA ARG A 13 -15.56 -3.63 -1.38
C ARG A 13 -15.42 -4.49 -0.15
N ILE A 14 -14.35 -4.28 0.59
CA ILE A 14 -14.01 -5.04 1.80
C ILE A 14 -14.67 -4.33 2.99
N PRO A 15 -15.55 -4.98 3.75
CA PRO A 15 -16.24 -4.38 4.87
C PRO A 15 -15.28 -3.84 5.94
N ALA A 16 -15.58 -2.68 6.49
CA ALA A 16 -14.88 -2.07 7.60
C ALA A 16 -15.89 -1.39 8.54
N PRO A 17 -15.59 -1.22 9.85
CA PRO A 17 -16.53 -0.61 10.80
C PRO A 17 -16.97 0.80 10.42
N TRP A 18 -16.15 1.51 9.65
CA TRP A 18 -16.46 2.87 9.16
C TRP A 18 -17.05 2.89 7.74
N GLY A 19 -17.32 1.72 7.13
CA GLY A 19 -17.84 1.61 5.77
C GLY A 19 -17.15 0.49 4.99
N HIS A 20 -16.23 0.80 4.05
CA HIS A 20 -15.53 -0.21 3.26
C HIS A 20 -14.16 0.27 2.78
N ILE A 21 -13.28 -0.68 2.51
CA ILE A 21 -12.04 -0.50 1.75
C ILE A 21 -12.35 -0.90 0.30
N SER A 22 -12.13 0.02 -0.62
CA SER A 22 -12.29 -0.24 -2.06
C SER A 22 -11.01 -0.78 -2.66
N GLY A 23 -11.11 -1.66 -3.65
CA GLY A 23 -9.95 -2.19 -4.34
C GLY A 23 -10.28 -2.78 -5.71
N ARG A 24 -9.22 -3.13 -6.43
CA ARG A 24 -9.27 -3.92 -7.66
C ARG A 24 -8.43 -5.17 -7.50
N TRP A 25 -9.04 -6.31 -7.75
CA TRP A 25 -8.33 -7.57 -7.82
C TRP A 25 -8.09 -7.93 -9.26
N TYR A 26 -6.84 -7.81 -9.69
CA TYR A 26 -6.39 -8.13 -11.04
C TYR A 26 -5.99 -9.60 -11.14
N GLY A 27 -6.26 -10.23 -12.29
CA GLY A 27 -5.80 -11.56 -12.67
C GLY A 27 -6.34 -12.69 -11.80
N ASN A 28 -5.48 -13.64 -11.42
CA ASN A 28 -5.88 -14.87 -10.74
C ASN A 28 -6.58 -14.61 -9.40
N ARG A 29 -7.79 -15.15 -9.26
CA ARG A 29 -8.66 -15.00 -8.06
C ARG A 29 -8.82 -16.29 -7.27
N THR A 30 -8.19 -17.37 -7.73
CA THR A 30 -8.24 -18.68 -7.03
C THR A 30 -7.11 -18.83 -6.02
N GLU A 31 -6.02 -18.10 -6.21
CA GLU A 31 -4.88 -18.04 -5.32
C GLU A 31 -4.85 -16.73 -4.54
N ARG A 32 -4.21 -16.75 -3.37
CA ARG A 32 -4.00 -15.54 -2.57
C ARG A 32 -3.15 -14.53 -3.35
N PRO A 33 -3.64 -13.30 -3.57
CA PRO A 33 -2.95 -12.29 -4.35
C PRO A 33 -1.78 -11.67 -3.60
N ILE A 34 -1.01 -10.85 -4.30
CA ILE A 34 -0.17 -9.83 -3.68
C ILE A 34 -1.08 -8.65 -3.31
N LEU A 35 -1.01 -8.20 -2.06
CA LEU A 35 -1.71 -7.00 -1.59
C LEU A 35 -0.85 -5.78 -1.90
N ALA A 36 -1.34 -4.90 -2.80
CA ALA A 36 -0.68 -3.68 -3.22
C ALA A 36 -1.29 -2.46 -2.54
N ILE A 37 -0.45 -1.64 -1.88
CA ILE A 37 -0.84 -0.50 -1.04
C ILE A 37 -0.14 0.76 -1.57
N HIS A 38 -0.93 1.78 -1.93
CA HIS A 38 -0.44 3.04 -2.51
C HIS A 38 0.15 4.02 -1.48
N GLY A 39 0.71 5.13 -1.96
CA GLY A 39 1.30 6.20 -1.18
C GLY A 39 0.29 7.21 -0.63
N TRP A 40 0.80 8.15 0.19
CA TRP A 40 0.01 9.25 0.75
C TRP A 40 -0.53 10.16 -0.37
N LEU A 41 -1.82 10.54 -0.28
CA LEU A 41 -2.59 11.33 -1.25
C LEU A 41 -2.70 10.70 -2.65
N ASP A 42 -2.38 9.42 -2.77
CA ASP A 42 -2.42 8.60 -3.96
C ASP A 42 -3.72 7.78 -4.03
N ASN A 43 -3.77 6.79 -4.88
CA ASN A 43 -4.79 5.74 -4.93
C ASN A 43 -4.25 4.53 -5.69
N LEU A 44 -5.02 3.45 -5.78
CA LEU A 44 -4.58 2.21 -6.42
C LEU A 44 -4.15 2.35 -7.90
N GLY A 45 -4.58 3.41 -8.60
CA GLY A 45 -4.16 3.69 -9.97
C GLY A 45 -2.67 3.97 -10.13
N THR A 46 -1.95 4.22 -9.03
CA THR A 46 -0.48 4.34 -9.05
C THR A 46 0.20 3.09 -9.61
N PHE A 47 -0.45 1.91 -9.52
CA PHE A 47 0.08 0.65 -10.02
C PHE A 47 -0.33 0.32 -11.47
N ASP A 48 -1.15 1.16 -12.14
CA ASP A 48 -1.71 0.85 -13.47
C ASP A 48 -0.64 0.52 -14.52
N ARG A 49 0.53 1.16 -14.47
CA ARG A 49 1.61 0.86 -15.41
C ARG A 49 2.41 -0.40 -15.07
N LEU A 50 2.48 -0.74 -13.78
CA LEU A 50 3.20 -1.93 -13.32
C LEU A 50 2.38 -3.21 -13.50
N ILE A 51 1.06 -3.17 -13.25
CA ILE A 51 0.18 -4.35 -13.31
C ILE A 51 0.33 -5.16 -14.61
N PRO A 52 0.31 -4.54 -15.83
CA PRO A 52 0.41 -5.30 -17.08
C PRO A 52 1.76 -6.01 -17.28
N LEU A 53 2.74 -5.73 -16.46
CA LEU A 53 4.08 -6.31 -16.54
C LEU A 53 4.26 -7.49 -15.59
N LEU A 54 3.32 -7.69 -14.66
CA LEU A 54 3.40 -8.75 -13.65
C LEU A 54 2.90 -10.10 -14.19
N PRO A 55 3.37 -11.23 -13.63
CA PRO A 55 2.96 -12.56 -14.07
C PRO A 55 1.46 -12.81 -13.88
N ASP A 56 0.82 -13.46 -14.85
CA ASP A 56 -0.62 -13.74 -14.88
C ASP A 56 -1.08 -14.87 -13.94
N TYR A 57 -0.18 -15.73 -13.51
CA TYR A 57 -0.52 -16.85 -12.61
C TYR A 57 -0.81 -16.43 -11.17
N ILE A 58 -0.42 -15.21 -10.76
CA ILE A 58 -0.69 -14.65 -9.44
C ILE A 58 -1.55 -13.40 -9.56
N GLY A 59 -2.58 -13.29 -8.71
CA GLY A 59 -3.40 -12.09 -8.66
C GLY A 59 -2.72 -10.95 -7.90
N VAL A 60 -3.16 -9.71 -8.16
CA VAL A 60 -2.79 -8.54 -7.38
C VAL A 60 -4.05 -7.83 -6.90
N LEU A 61 -4.20 -7.69 -5.59
CA LEU A 61 -5.25 -6.90 -4.97
C LEU A 61 -4.68 -5.51 -4.63
N CYS A 62 -4.97 -4.53 -5.49
CA CYS A 62 -4.68 -3.13 -5.23
C CYS A 62 -5.82 -2.51 -4.43
N ILE A 63 -5.54 -1.82 -3.33
CA ILE A 63 -6.56 -1.18 -2.50
C ILE A 63 -6.40 0.33 -2.48
N ASP A 64 -7.50 1.04 -2.23
CA ASP A 64 -7.47 2.43 -1.79
C ASP A 64 -7.45 2.47 -0.27
N LEU A 65 -6.52 3.19 0.33
CA LEU A 65 -6.48 3.43 1.78
C LEU A 65 -7.72 4.22 2.23
N PRO A 66 -8.20 4.08 3.49
CA PRO A 66 -9.28 4.91 4.03
C PRO A 66 -9.07 6.40 3.74
N GLY A 67 -10.13 7.07 3.33
CA GLY A 67 -10.10 8.48 2.96
C GLY A 67 -9.50 8.77 1.56
N HIS A 68 -8.98 7.77 0.87
CA HIS A 68 -8.40 7.89 -0.47
C HIS A 68 -9.26 7.17 -1.52
N GLY A 69 -9.10 7.56 -2.78
CA GLY A 69 -9.73 6.90 -3.92
C GLY A 69 -11.23 6.73 -3.75
N ARG A 70 -11.70 5.47 -3.74
CA ARG A 70 -13.11 5.10 -3.56
C ARG A 70 -13.39 4.41 -2.21
N SER A 71 -12.41 4.36 -1.31
CA SER A 71 -12.63 3.87 0.05
C SER A 71 -13.42 4.85 0.88
N SER A 72 -14.15 4.33 1.87
CA SER A 72 -14.91 5.16 2.81
C SER A 72 -13.98 6.07 3.61
N ARG A 73 -14.53 7.22 3.97
CA ARG A 73 -13.92 8.15 4.92
C ARG A 73 -14.10 7.65 6.34
N LEU A 74 -13.22 8.04 7.25
CA LEU A 74 -13.44 7.86 8.68
C LEU A 74 -14.57 8.77 9.17
N GLN A 75 -15.20 8.39 10.28
CA GLN A 75 -16.23 9.21 10.92
C GLN A 75 -15.67 10.59 11.29
N PRO A 76 -16.50 11.65 11.35
CA PRO A 76 -16.11 12.94 11.90
C PRO A 76 -15.48 12.78 13.28
N GLY A 77 -14.51 13.62 13.63
CA GLY A 77 -13.76 13.55 14.88
C GLY A 77 -12.67 12.48 14.95
N LEU A 78 -12.50 11.64 13.92
CA LEU A 78 -11.43 10.68 13.85
C LEU A 78 -10.31 11.15 12.91
N HIS A 79 -9.07 11.00 13.37
CA HIS A 79 -7.87 11.36 12.61
C HIS A 79 -7.33 10.17 11.82
N TYR A 80 -6.70 10.44 10.67
CA TYR A 80 -5.94 9.43 9.94
C TYR A 80 -4.54 9.32 10.54
N ASN A 81 -4.17 8.14 10.98
CA ASN A 81 -2.86 7.89 11.58
C ASN A 81 -2.23 6.57 11.07
N MET A 82 -0.95 6.40 11.34
CA MET A 82 -0.18 5.24 10.88
C MET A 82 -0.77 3.91 11.35
N TYR A 83 -1.16 3.82 12.62
CA TYR A 83 -1.65 2.56 13.17
C TYR A 83 -2.96 2.13 12.52
N ASP A 84 -3.88 3.06 12.23
CA ASP A 84 -5.13 2.74 11.54
C ASP A 84 -4.85 2.13 10.17
N TYR A 85 -3.86 2.66 9.45
CA TYR A 85 -3.46 2.11 8.16
C TYR A 85 -2.77 0.74 8.28
N ILE A 86 -1.97 0.50 9.32
CA ILE A 86 -1.35 -0.82 9.56
C ILE A 86 -2.43 -1.88 9.83
N TYR A 87 -3.48 -1.54 10.59
CA TYR A 87 -4.59 -2.46 10.90
C TYR A 87 -5.42 -2.87 9.68
N ILE A 88 -5.28 -2.20 8.54
CA ILE A 88 -5.96 -2.58 7.29
C ILE A 88 -5.50 -3.96 6.82
N ILE A 89 -4.21 -4.28 6.95
CA ILE A 89 -3.67 -5.57 6.50
C ILE A 89 -4.33 -6.74 7.22
N PRO A 90 -4.32 -6.83 8.58
CA PRO A 90 -4.96 -7.94 9.26
C PRO A 90 -6.48 -7.96 9.08
N ARG A 91 -7.13 -6.82 8.82
CA ARG A 91 -8.55 -6.75 8.49
C ARG A 91 -8.85 -7.42 7.14
N ILE A 92 -8.08 -7.11 6.10
CA ILE A 92 -8.19 -7.75 4.78
C ILE A 92 -7.90 -9.25 4.89
N MET A 93 -6.84 -9.62 5.61
CA MET A 93 -6.51 -11.03 5.84
C MET A 93 -7.67 -11.78 6.52
N LYS A 94 -8.31 -11.16 7.50
CA LYS A 94 -9.48 -11.74 8.20
C LYS A 94 -10.65 -11.92 7.24
N GLU A 95 -10.96 -10.92 6.43
CA GLU A 95 -12.08 -10.97 5.47
C GLU A 95 -11.94 -12.10 4.47
N TYR A 96 -10.73 -12.32 3.96
CA TYR A 96 -10.48 -13.38 2.98
C TYR A 96 -9.98 -14.70 3.60
N GLY A 97 -9.87 -14.80 4.92
CA GLY A 97 -9.38 -16.01 5.61
C GLY A 97 -7.90 -16.32 5.35
N TRP A 98 -7.08 -15.30 5.04
CA TRP A 98 -5.66 -15.52 4.76
C TRP A 98 -4.85 -15.69 6.04
N SER A 99 -4.05 -16.75 6.11
CA SER A 99 -3.08 -16.96 7.18
C SER A 99 -1.76 -16.22 6.95
N LYS A 100 -1.48 -15.85 5.68
CA LYS A 100 -0.30 -15.09 5.27
C LYS A 100 -0.67 -14.05 4.23
N VAL A 101 0.21 -13.05 4.05
CA VAL A 101 0.08 -12.01 3.03
C VAL A 101 1.43 -11.76 2.35
N SER A 102 1.41 -11.54 1.03
CA SER A 102 2.51 -10.93 0.28
C SER A 102 2.19 -9.46 0.10
N LEU A 103 3.13 -8.58 0.38
CA LEU A 103 2.93 -7.13 0.37
C LEU A 103 3.72 -6.47 -0.76
N MET A 104 3.10 -5.50 -1.42
CA MET A 104 3.77 -4.57 -2.33
C MET A 104 3.31 -3.16 -1.96
N GLY A 105 4.21 -2.31 -1.50
CA GLY A 105 3.86 -0.98 -1.01
C GLY A 105 4.67 0.13 -1.66
N HIS A 106 4.00 1.20 -2.08
CA HIS A 106 4.64 2.43 -2.51
C HIS A 106 4.57 3.48 -1.39
N SER A 107 5.69 4.14 -1.11
CA SER A 107 5.72 5.26 -0.15
C SER A 107 5.04 4.90 1.18
N LEU A 108 3.96 5.58 1.59
CA LEU A 108 3.19 5.23 2.79
C LEU A 108 2.81 3.73 2.84
N GLY A 109 2.43 3.13 1.69
CA GLY A 109 2.15 1.69 1.61
C GLY A 109 3.36 0.81 1.91
N GLY A 110 4.57 1.26 1.55
CA GLY A 110 5.81 0.57 1.89
C GLY A 110 6.13 0.68 3.39
N ILE A 111 5.94 1.86 3.98
CA ILE A 111 6.07 2.06 5.43
C ILE A 111 5.09 1.15 6.19
N ILE A 112 3.81 1.14 5.80
CA ILE A 112 2.78 0.26 6.37
C ILE A 112 3.22 -1.20 6.28
N SER A 113 3.78 -1.61 5.14
CA SER A 113 4.26 -2.98 4.91
C SER A 113 5.44 -3.34 5.82
N PHE A 114 6.41 -2.43 5.98
CA PHE A 114 7.56 -2.61 6.88
C PHE A 114 7.11 -2.75 8.34
N PHE A 115 6.27 -1.82 8.82
CA PHE A 115 5.73 -1.84 10.18
C PHE A 115 4.94 -3.11 10.45
N TYR A 116 4.00 -3.45 9.57
CA TYR A 116 3.20 -4.67 9.74
C TYR A 116 4.09 -5.92 9.76
N THR A 117 5.08 -6.00 8.88
CA THR A 117 6.01 -7.14 8.83
C THR A 117 6.82 -7.26 10.11
N SER A 118 7.25 -6.15 10.72
CA SER A 118 7.97 -6.15 12.00
C SER A 118 7.10 -6.55 13.17
N LEU A 119 5.81 -6.17 13.16
CA LEU A 119 4.85 -6.50 14.21
C LEU A 119 4.35 -7.94 14.11
N ALA A 120 4.12 -8.45 12.91
CA ALA A 120 3.54 -9.76 12.65
C ALA A 120 4.34 -10.59 11.61
N PRO A 121 5.65 -10.83 11.82
CA PRO A 121 6.53 -11.41 10.80
C PRO A 121 6.08 -12.79 10.32
N ASN A 122 5.40 -13.57 11.17
CA ASN A 122 4.95 -14.91 10.82
C ASN A 122 3.75 -14.93 9.86
N THR A 123 3.09 -13.81 9.66
CA THR A 123 1.95 -13.66 8.76
C THR A 123 2.33 -13.06 7.40
N VAL A 124 3.60 -12.70 7.19
CA VAL A 124 4.11 -12.16 5.93
C VAL A 124 5.05 -13.17 5.29
N ASP A 125 4.91 -13.39 3.99
CA ASP A 125 5.77 -14.30 3.22
C ASP A 125 6.66 -13.60 2.20
N MET A 126 6.34 -12.39 1.78
CA MET A 126 7.13 -11.61 0.82
C MET A 126 6.79 -10.11 0.95
N VAL A 127 7.80 -9.26 0.82
CA VAL A 127 7.62 -7.79 0.79
C VAL A 127 8.34 -7.19 -0.42
N ILE A 128 7.65 -6.31 -1.14
CA ILE A 128 8.20 -5.46 -2.19
C ILE A 128 7.93 -4.02 -1.77
N SER A 129 8.98 -3.25 -1.54
CA SER A 129 8.92 -1.83 -1.16
C SER A 129 9.38 -0.95 -2.31
N LEU A 130 8.52 -0.02 -2.71
CA LEU A 130 8.75 0.87 -3.84
C LEU A 130 9.07 2.26 -3.32
N ASP A 131 10.34 2.61 -3.42
CA ASP A 131 10.96 3.90 -3.11
C ASP A 131 10.78 4.39 -1.65
N ILE A 132 10.75 3.45 -0.71
CA ILE A 132 10.64 3.76 0.73
C ILE A 132 11.12 2.59 1.60
N LEU A 133 11.53 2.88 2.82
CA LEU A 133 11.64 1.91 3.91
C LEU A 133 11.05 2.48 5.20
N LEU A 134 11.48 3.69 5.57
CA LEU A 134 11.09 4.38 6.80
C LEU A 134 10.45 5.73 6.50
N PRO A 135 9.63 6.26 7.42
CA PRO A 135 9.25 7.67 7.39
C PRO A 135 10.49 8.56 7.39
N ARG A 136 10.42 9.69 6.71
CA ARG A 136 11.51 10.68 6.78
C ARG A 136 11.62 11.24 8.21
N PRO A 137 12.83 11.52 8.69
CA PRO A 137 13.03 12.25 9.93
C PRO A 137 12.33 13.60 9.92
N LEU A 138 11.88 14.07 11.07
CA LEU A 138 11.14 15.34 11.20
C LEU A 138 11.97 16.60 10.85
N GLY A 139 13.26 16.48 10.66
CA GLY A 139 14.14 17.63 10.45
C GLY A 139 14.28 18.49 11.71
N ASP A 140 14.27 19.83 11.56
CA ASP A 140 14.34 20.73 12.71
C ASP A 140 13.08 20.59 13.60
N PRO A 141 13.23 20.25 14.90
CA PRO A 141 12.08 20.03 15.79
C PRO A 141 11.17 21.27 15.96
N ARG A 142 11.73 22.49 15.86
CA ARG A 142 10.96 23.73 15.98
C ARG A 142 10.06 23.91 14.77
N MET A 143 10.59 23.65 13.58
CA MET A 143 9.82 23.71 12.34
C MET A 143 8.76 22.63 12.29
N ALA A 144 9.09 21.42 12.74
CA ALA A 144 8.16 20.31 12.81
C ALA A 144 6.97 20.61 13.75
N LEU A 145 7.24 21.13 14.96
CA LEU A 145 6.18 21.53 15.90
C LEU A 145 5.30 22.66 15.35
N ALA A 146 5.90 23.68 14.71
CA ALA A 146 5.14 24.77 14.09
C ALA A 146 4.26 24.26 12.94
N GLN A 147 4.76 23.32 12.15
CA GLN A 147 3.97 22.67 11.09
C GLN A 147 2.79 21.88 11.67
N VAL A 148 3.01 21.06 12.69
CA VAL A 148 1.93 20.29 13.35
C VAL A 148 0.85 21.23 13.89
N ALA A 149 1.22 22.35 14.55
CA ALA A 149 0.25 23.32 15.05
C ALA A 149 -0.63 23.90 13.92
N GLN A 150 -0.01 24.28 12.79
CA GLN A 150 -0.78 24.76 11.63
C GLN A 150 -1.67 23.67 11.01
N GLU A 151 -1.22 22.43 11.03
CA GLU A 151 -1.98 21.30 10.49
C GLU A 151 -3.20 20.98 11.36
N MET A 152 -3.11 21.16 12.67
CA MET A 152 -4.26 21.03 13.59
C MET A 152 -5.38 21.98 13.23
N ASP A 153 -5.09 23.28 13.06
CA ASP A 153 -6.09 24.29 12.67
C ASP A 153 -6.75 23.95 11.32
N LYS A 154 -5.91 23.56 10.34
CA LYS A 154 -6.42 23.20 9.01
C LYS A 154 -7.23 21.91 9.03
N HIS A 155 -6.91 20.97 9.91
CA HIS A 155 -7.68 19.74 10.08
C HIS A 155 -9.10 20.05 10.57
N LEU A 156 -9.23 20.89 11.59
CA LEU A 156 -10.54 21.33 12.11
C LEU A 156 -11.37 22.03 11.03
N VAL A 157 -10.75 22.90 10.22
CA VAL A 157 -11.45 23.53 9.08
C VAL A 157 -11.97 22.51 8.06
N GLU A 158 -11.25 21.41 7.84
CA GLU A 158 -11.73 20.34 6.94
C GLU A 158 -12.86 19.51 7.59
N GLU A 159 -12.89 19.38 8.92
CA GLU A 159 -14.00 18.76 9.63
C GLU A 159 -15.26 19.61 9.53
N ASP A 160 -15.20 20.90 9.82
CA ASP A 160 -16.32 21.85 9.69
C ASP A 160 -16.93 21.80 8.28
N ARG A 161 -16.08 21.78 7.24
CA ARG A 161 -16.55 21.65 5.85
C ARG A 161 -17.32 20.36 5.56
N GLN A 162 -17.01 19.28 6.29
CA GLN A 162 -17.72 18.00 6.11
C GLN A 162 -19.05 17.99 6.84
N GLU A 163 -19.16 18.66 7.98
CA GLU A 163 -20.40 18.79 8.75
C GLU A 163 -21.41 19.68 8.03
N GLU A 164 -20.96 20.74 7.37
CA GLU A 164 -21.80 21.65 6.59
C GLU A 164 -22.39 21.01 5.31
N GLY A 165 -21.95 19.81 4.98
CA GLY A 165 -22.46 19.01 3.86
C GLY A 165 -22.18 19.62 2.48
N ASN A 166 -23.11 19.42 1.52
CA ASN A 166 -22.94 19.84 0.12
C ASN A 166 -22.94 21.37 -0.10
N LEU A 167 -23.06 22.19 0.94
CA LEU A 167 -23.07 23.64 0.82
C LEU A 167 -21.66 24.20 0.48
N HIS A 168 -20.61 23.44 0.80
CA HIS A 168 -19.23 23.87 0.57
C HIS A 168 -18.43 22.81 -0.19
N GLU A 169 -18.53 22.83 -1.53
CA GLU A 169 -17.63 22.02 -2.35
C GLU A 169 -16.16 22.38 -2.09
N PRO A 170 -15.23 21.40 -2.08
CA PRO A 170 -13.80 21.69 -2.10
C PRO A 170 -13.41 22.57 -3.29
N PRO A 171 -12.25 23.24 -3.27
CA PRO A 171 -11.76 24.01 -4.40
C PRO A 171 -11.77 23.16 -5.69
N SER A 172 -12.45 23.67 -6.72
CA SER A 172 -12.63 22.98 -7.99
C SER A 172 -11.74 23.57 -9.10
N TYR A 173 -11.36 22.72 -10.04
CA TYR A 173 -10.36 22.98 -11.06
C TYR A 173 -10.79 22.37 -12.41
N THR A 174 -10.27 22.90 -13.50
CA THR A 174 -10.30 22.19 -14.78
C THR A 174 -9.38 20.96 -14.71
N LEU A 175 -9.57 19.96 -15.59
CA LEU A 175 -8.69 18.78 -15.64
C LEU A 175 -7.21 19.16 -15.85
N SER A 176 -6.94 20.17 -16.69
CA SER A 176 -5.58 20.68 -16.90
C SER A 176 -4.96 21.28 -15.62
N GLN A 177 -5.78 22.01 -14.84
CA GLN A 177 -5.32 22.55 -13.56
C GLN A 177 -5.08 21.44 -12.53
N LEU A 178 -5.97 20.43 -12.44
CA LEU A 178 -5.79 19.28 -11.55
C LEU A 178 -4.49 18.52 -11.85
N THR A 179 -4.17 18.33 -13.13
CA THR A 179 -2.91 17.71 -13.56
C THR A 179 -1.69 18.50 -13.03
N LYS A 180 -1.72 19.83 -13.13
CA LYS A 180 -0.65 20.70 -12.60
C LYS A 180 -0.59 20.68 -11.06
N VAL A 181 -1.75 20.69 -10.40
CA VAL A 181 -1.82 20.61 -8.92
C VAL A 181 -1.23 19.28 -8.44
N LEU A 182 -1.57 18.18 -9.10
CA LEU A 182 -1.05 16.85 -8.78
C LEU A 182 0.48 16.79 -8.99
N ALA A 183 0.97 17.25 -10.13
CA ALA A 183 2.40 17.28 -10.42
C ALA A 183 3.16 18.12 -9.38
N LYS A 184 2.67 19.32 -9.07
CA LYS A 184 3.29 20.19 -8.03
C LYS A 184 3.23 19.53 -6.65
N GLY A 185 2.09 18.94 -6.27
CA GLY A 185 1.89 18.30 -4.96
C GLY A 185 2.75 17.05 -4.76
N SER A 186 3.13 16.38 -5.85
CA SER A 186 4.05 15.25 -5.83
C SER A 186 5.52 15.63 -6.03
N TYR A 187 5.86 16.92 -5.97
CA TYR A 187 7.21 17.42 -6.29
C TYR A 187 7.71 16.97 -7.67
N ASN A 188 6.80 16.95 -8.65
CA ASN A 188 7.01 16.47 -10.01
C ASN A 188 7.44 15.00 -10.13
N SER A 189 7.21 14.19 -9.11
CA SER A 189 7.42 12.75 -9.21
C SER A 189 6.30 12.06 -10.01
N VAL A 190 5.09 12.65 -10.05
CA VAL A 190 4.05 12.34 -11.01
C VAL A 190 4.02 13.42 -12.07
N THR A 191 4.46 13.10 -13.28
CA THR A 191 4.42 14.06 -14.38
C THR A 191 3.01 14.21 -14.95
N PRO A 192 2.70 15.28 -15.69
CA PRO A 192 1.40 15.47 -16.32
C PRO A 192 0.96 14.28 -17.18
N GLU A 193 1.88 13.59 -17.83
CA GLU A 193 1.65 12.40 -18.65
C GLU A 193 1.02 11.25 -17.83
N PHE A 194 1.50 11.04 -16.61
CA PHE A 194 1.05 9.95 -15.74
C PHE A 194 -0.09 10.34 -14.80
N ALA A 195 -0.43 11.62 -14.70
CA ALA A 195 -1.49 12.12 -13.83
C ALA A 195 -2.85 11.44 -14.05
N LYS A 196 -3.15 11.02 -15.30
CA LYS A 196 -4.39 10.31 -15.66
C LYS A 196 -4.60 9.04 -14.85
N HIS A 197 -3.53 8.32 -14.50
CA HIS A 197 -3.57 7.08 -13.72
C HIS A 197 -4.05 7.28 -12.28
N LEU A 198 -3.93 8.48 -11.76
CA LEU A 198 -4.41 8.83 -10.44
C LEU A 198 -5.74 9.59 -10.49
N LEU A 199 -5.87 10.55 -11.41
CA LEU A 199 -7.03 11.45 -11.46
C LEU A 199 -8.36 10.72 -11.66
N TYR A 200 -8.42 9.66 -12.49
CA TYR A 200 -9.68 8.97 -12.78
C TYR A 200 -10.37 8.38 -11.54
N ARG A 201 -9.62 8.18 -10.45
CA ARG A 201 -10.12 7.55 -9.22
C ARG A 201 -10.21 8.51 -8.03
N GLN A 202 -9.69 9.72 -8.17
CA GLN A 202 -9.66 10.69 -7.06
C GLN A 202 -10.28 12.04 -7.38
N VAL A 203 -11.07 12.13 -8.47
CA VAL A 203 -11.78 13.36 -8.80
C VAL A 203 -13.28 13.11 -8.88
N ALA A 204 -14.05 14.12 -8.47
CA ALA A 204 -15.48 14.19 -8.65
C ALA A 204 -15.82 15.46 -9.43
N LYS A 205 -16.92 15.40 -10.20
CA LYS A 205 -17.43 16.56 -10.96
C LYS A 205 -18.03 17.57 -9.99
N SER A 206 -17.72 18.85 -10.18
CA SER A 206 -18.35 19.93 -9.44
C SER A 206 -19.85 20.00 -9.76
N GLN A 207 -20.68 20.24 -8.75
CA GLN A 207 -22.09 20.52 -8.92
C GLN A 207 -22.35 22.01 -9.20
N LEU A 208 -21.41 22.87 -8.74
CA LEU A 208 -21.51 24.32 -8.89
C LEU A 208 -20.99 24.81 -10.24
N TYR A 209 -20.00 24.12 -10.81
CA TYR A 209 -19.31 24.53 -12.04
C TYR A 209 -19.22 23.36 -13.04
N PRO A 210 -19.94 23.42 -14.19
CA PRO A 210 -20.10 22.28 -15.12
C PRO A 210 -18.80 21.67 -15.65
N ASP A 211 -17.75 22.50 -15.83
CA ASP A 211 -16.47 22.08 -16.43
C ASP A 211 -15.35 21.92 -15.41
N ARG A 212 -15.72 21.86 -14.13
CA ARG A 212 -14.74 21.72 -13.05
C ARG A 212 -14.89 20.43 -12.27
N PHE A 213 -13.80 20.06 -11.64
CA PHE A 213 -13.66 18.87 -10.83
C PHE A 213 -12.90 19.21 -9.55
N PHE A 214 -13.12 18.45 -8.50
CA PHE A 214 -12.39 18.55 -7.24
C PHE A 214 -11.85 17.19 -6.82
N PHE A 215 -10.84 17.20 -5.97
CA PHE A 215 -10.31 15.94 -5.38
C PHE A 215 -11.35 15.36 -4.42
N SER A 216 -11.80 14.13 -4.70
CA SER A 216 -12.84 13.43 -3.94
C SER A 216 -12.36 12.79 -2.64
N ARG A 217 -11.04 12.73 -2.43
CA ARG A 217 -10.47 12.22 -1.18
C ARG A 217 -10.91 13.05 0.02
N ASP A 218 -10.87 12.45 1.20
CA ASP A 218 -11.10 13.18 2.44
C ASP A 218 -10.03 14.29 2.62
N GLY A 219 -10.47 15.51 2.92
CA GLY A 219 -9.57 16.65 3.12
C GLY A 219 -8.60 16.45 4.28
N ARG A 220 -9.04 15.74 5.33
CA ARG A 220 -8.28 15.46 6.55
C ARG A 220 -7.04 14.58 6.30
N VAL A 221 -7.00 13.74 5.25
CA VAL A 221 -5.82 12.93 4.93
C VAL A 221 -4.58 13.74 4.55
N LYS A 222 -4.74 15.03 4.22
CA LYS A 222 -3.62 15.94 3.98
C LYS A 222 -2.80 16.19 5.25
N TYR A 223 -3.45 16.09 6.41
CA TYR A 223 -2.90 16.36 7.73
C TYR A 223 -2.59 15.06 8.48
N TYR A 224 -2.27 14.03 7.74
CA TYR A 224 -1.80 12.77 8.28
C TYR A 224 -0.44 12.95 8.95
N HIS A 225 -0.36 12.57 10.21
CA HIS A 225 0.90 12.58 10.94
C HIS A 225 1.58 11.22 10.83
N SER A 226 2.72 11.18 10.16
CA SER A 226 3.59 10.03 10.26
C SER A 226 4.29 10.06 11.63
N MET A 227 4.34 8.92 12.30
CA MET A 227 5.14 8.85 13.51
C MET A 227 6.63 8.92 13.16
N PRO A 228 7.39 9.81 13.82
CA PRO A 228 8.83 9.73 13.75
C PRO A 228 9.27 8.37 14.27
N VAL A 229 10.15 7.69 13.55
CA VAL A 229 10.73 6.43 14.00
C VAL A 229 12.14 6.72 14.47
N GLU A 230 12.36 6.53 15.75
CA GLU A 230 13.68 6.62 16.35
C GLU A 230 14.59 5.53 15.76
N THR A 231 15.87 5.84 15.60
CA THR A 231 16.84 4.92 14.96
C THR A 231 16.89 3.57 15.65
N GLY A 232 16.90 3.54 16.99
CA GLY A 232 16.89 2.31 17.76
C GLY A 232 15.62 1.46 17.52
N LEU A 233 14.46 2.11 17.43
CA LEU A 233 13.21 1.42 17.10
C LEU A 233 13.23 0.87 15.67
N ALA A 234 13.75 1.63 14.71
CA ALA A 234 13.86 1.18 13.32
C ALA A 234 14.79 -0.05 13.19
N ALA A 235 15.91 -0.05 13.92
CA ALA A 235 16.85 -1.18 13.97
C ALA A 235 16.19 -2.43 14.58
N GLU A 236 15.47 -2.28 15.71
CA GLU A 236 14.73 -3.38 16.34
C GLU A 236 13.64 -3.93 15.41
N MET A 237 12.89 -3.07 14.73
CA MET A 237 11.88 -3.47 13.75
C MET A 237 12.50 -4.28 12.61
N ALA A 238 13.61 -3.84 12.04
CA ALA A 238 14.34 -4.57 11.01
C ALA A 238 14.88 -5.91 11.55
N GLY A 239 15.34 -5.93 12.80
CA GLY A 239 15.82 -7.12 13.52
C GLY A 239 14.77 -8.22 13.66
N ARG A 240 13.49 -7.86 13.73
CA ARG A 240 12.37 -8.80 13.82
C ARG A 240 11.99 -9.42 12.47
N ILE A 241 12.37 -8.79 11.35
CA ILE A 241 12.11 -9.27 9.99
C ILE A 241 13.22 -10.25 9.61
N ARG A 242 12.98 -11.55 9.79
CA ARG A 242 13.96 -12.60 9.56
C ARG A 242 13.46 -13.65 8.58
N ARG A 243 14.34 -14.11 7.70
CA ARG A 243 14.06 -15.16 6.69
C ARG A 243 12.84 -14.80 5.83
N LYS A 244 12.73 -13.51 5.46
CA LYS A 244 11.68 -13.00 4.58
C LYS A 244 12.29 -12.49 3.29
N PRO A 245 11.78 -12.90 2.13
CA PRO A 245 12.07 -12.22 0.89
C PRO A 245 11.67 -10.75 1.00
N TYR A 246 12.62 -9.85 0.84
CA TYR A 246 12.40 -8.41 0.96
C TYR A 246 13.12 -7.67 -0.16
N LEU A 247 12.35 -7.09 -1.08
CA LEU A 247 12.86 -6.31 -2.19
C LEU A 247 12.58 -4.83 -1.95
N ILE A 248 13.60 -3.99 -2.13
CA ILE A 248 13.47 -2.53 -2.18
C ILE A 248 13.91 -2.04 -3.55
N ILE A 249 13.06 -1.24 -4.21
CA ILE A 249 13.42 -0.53 -5.44
C ILE A 249 13.36 0.95 -5.18
N LYS A 250 14.46 1.66 -5.40
CA LYS A 250 14.61 3.09 -5.20
C LYS A 250 14.77 3.83 -6.53
N GLY A 251 14.20 5.02 -6.65
CA GLY A 251 14.50 5.95 -7.75
C GLY A 251 15.75 6.78 -7.42
N SER A 252 16.74 6.85 -8.33
CA SER A 252 18.01 7.55 -8.07
C SER A 252 17.82 9.04 -7.79
N ARG A 253 16.76 9.66 -8.31
CA ARG A 253 16.40 11.07 -8.08
C ARG A 253 15.44 11.28 -6.91
N SER A 254 15.09 10.22 -6.20
CA SER A 254 14.21 10.28 -5.03
C SER A 254 15.02 10.59 -3.75
N PRO A 255 14.52 11.46 -2.86
CA PRO A 255 15.16 11.72 -1.57
C PRO A 255 14.80 10.69 -0.50
N TYR A 256 13.90 9.74 -0.82
CA TYR A 256 13.50 8.66 0.10
C TYR A 256 14.50 7.50 0.04
N VAL A 257 14.53 6.66 1.05
CA VAL A 257 15.59 5.64 1.28
C VAL A 257 16.96 6.34 1.37
N GLY A 258 17.05 7.28 2.29
CA GLY A 258 18.27 8.05 2.57
C GLY A 258 19.18 7.37 3.60
N VAL A 259 20.08 8.17 4.17
CA VAL A 259 21.08 7.70 5.16
C VAL A 259 20.46 7.10 6.42
N GLU A 260 19.27 7.55 6.80
CA GLU A 260 18.48 7.05 7.92
C GLU A 260 18.06 5.58 7.77
N CYS A 261 18.02 5.09 6.53
CA CYS A 261 17.69 3.71 6.23
C CYS A 261 18.92 2.77 6.27
N GLY A 262 20.13 3.30 6.38
CA GLY A 262 21.38 2.52 6.25
C GLY A 262 21.49 1.36 7.25
N GLU A 263 21.31 1.64 8.54
CA GLU A 263 21.37 0.61 9.59
C GLU A 263 20.22 -0.41 9.46
N PRO A 264 18.93 -0.02 9.36
CA PRO A 264 17.84 -0.95 9.13
C PRO A 264 18.01 -1.81 7.88
N MET A 265 18.50 -1.25 6.76
CA MET A 265 18.78 -2.02 5.54
C MET A 265 19.90 -3.03 5.74
N SER A 266 20.96 -2.66 6.46
CA SER A 266 22.07 -3.57 6.81
C SER A 266 21.56 -4.77 7.63
N ILE A 267 20.71 -4.49 8.63
CA ILE A 267 20.08 -5.52 9.48
C ILE A 267 19.16 -6.43 8.63
N LEU A 268 18.34 -5.85 7.75
CA LEU A 268 17.52 -6.63 6.82
C LEU A 268 18.36 -7.55 5.94
N GLY A 269 19.46 -7.05 5.38
CA GLY A 269 20.38 -7.84 4.56
C GLY A 269 21.04 -9.00 5.31
N GLN A 270 21.43 -8.76 6.58
CA GLN A 270 22.02 -9.80 7.43
C GLN A 270 21.01 -10.89 7.83
N ASN A 271 19.77 -10.51 8.08
CA ASN A 271 18.73 -11.41 8.59
C ASN A 271 17.97 -12.17 7.49
N ASN A 272 18.05 -11.70 6.24
CA ASN A 272 17.25 -12.22 5.15
C ASN A 272 18.15 -12.56 3.94
N PRO A 273 18.41 -13.85 3.66
CA PRO A 273 19.24 -14.27 2.52
C PRO A 273 18.67 -13.88 1.15
N HIS A 274 17.41 -13.48 1.12
CA HIS A 274 16.69 -13.00 -0.07
C HIS A 274 16.33 -11.52 0.05
N PHE A 275 17.18 -10.74 0.72
CA PHE A 275 17.09 -9.28 0.68
C PHE A 275 17.72 -8.77 -0.61
N GLU A 276 16.97 -7.97 -1.36
CA GLU A 276 17.43 -7.35 -2.60
C GLU A 276 17.17 -5.84 -2.57
N PHE A 277 18.14 -5.07 -3.05
CA PHE A 277 18.03 -3.62 -3.19
C PHE A 277 18.51 -3.22 -4.59
N TYR A 278 17.67 -2.47 -5.30
CA TYR A 278 17.99 -1.93 -6.60
C TYR A 278 17.68 -0.44 -6.69
N GLU A 279 18.55 0.29 -7.36
CA GLU A 279 18.33 1.69 -7.69
C GLU A 279 18.05 1.81 -9.20
N VAL A 280 16.96 2.48 -9.55
CA VAL A 280 16.55 2.74 -10.94
C VAL A 280 17.05 4.12 -11.33
N GLU A 281 17.95 4.17 -12.31
CA GLU A 281 18.56 5.41 -12.78
C GLU A 281 17.51 6.36 -13.38
N GLY A 282 17.59 7.65 -13.02
CA GLY A 282 16.59 8.67 -13.41
C GLY A 282 15.21 8.52 -12.77
N GLY A 283 14.99 7.45 -11.98
CA GLY A 283 13.73 7.19 -11.30
C GLY A 283 13.38 8.27 -10.27
N THR A 284 12.10 8.66 -10.22
CA THR A 284 11.54 9.58 -9.22
C THR A 284 10.90 8.81 -8.07
N HIS A 285 10.26 9.52 -7.12
CA HIS A 285 9.53 8.86 -6.02
C HIS A 285 8.43 7.90 -6.50
N HIS A 286 7.75 8.18 -7.62
CA HIS A 286 6.81 7.26 -8.24
C HIS A 286 7.51 6.36 -9.28
N VAL A 287 8.61 5.72 -8.88
CA VAL A 287 9.48 4.93 -9.77
C VAL A 287 8.70 3.84 -10.51
N HIS A 288 7.76 3.18 -9.85
CA HIS A 288 6.91 2.12 -10.41
C HIS A 288 5.85 2.65 -11.41
N LEU A 289 5.54 3.93 -11.38
CA LEU A 289 4.67 4.60 -12.33
C LEU A 289 5.48 5.23 -13.48
N HIS A 290 6.62 5.84 -13.16
CA HIS A 290 7.48 6.52 -14.12
C HIS A 290 8.32 5.53 -14.95
N ALA A 291 8.95 4.55 -14.31
CA ALA A 291 9.86 3.56 -14.89
C ALA A 291 9.37 2.12 -14.61
N ALA A 292 8.09 1.85 -14.96
CA ALA A 292 7.43 0.59 -14.62
C ALA A 292 8.15 -0.63 -15.22
N GLU A 293 8.61 -0.51 -16.46
CA GLU A 293 9.31 -1.57 -17.20
C GLU A 293 10.64 -1.92 -16.52
N GLU A 294 11.37 -0.91 -16.02
CA GLU A 294 12.61 -1.11 -15.28
C GLU A 294 12.35 -1.78 -13.93
N CYS A 295 11.35 -1.30 -13.19
CA CYS A 295 10.93 -1.94 -11.94
C CYS A 295 10.53 -3.40 -12.15
N ALA A 296 9.81 -3.70 -13.23
CA ALA A 296 9.36 -5.06 -13.54
C ALA A 296 10.53 -6.03 -13.79
N ARG A 297 11.69 -5.56 -14.29
CA ARG A 297 12.89 -6.39 -14.46
C ARG A 297 13.37 -7.01 -13.15
N TYR A 298 13.16 -6.34 -12.02
CA TYR A 298 13.52 -6.83 -10.69
C TYR A 298 12.33 -7.51 -9.99
N ILE A 299 11.13 -6.95 -10.11
CA ILE A 299 9.93 -7.46 -9.44
C ILE A 299 9.51 -8.83 -9.97
N VAL A 300 9.51 -9.02 -11.29
CA VAL A 300 9.00 -10.26 -11.91
C VAL A 300 9.84 -11.48 -11.54
N PRO A 301 11.19 -11.47 -11.64
CA PRO A 301 12.02 -12.57 -11.14
C PRO A 301 11.84 -12.84 -9.64
N PHE A 302 11.76 -11.78 -8.83
CA PHE A 302 11.54 -11.87 -7.40
C PHE A 302 10.21 -12.57 -7.05
N ILE A 303 9.11 -12.17 -7.70
CA ILE A 303 7.81 -12.84 -7.56
C ILE A 303 7.90 -14.30 -7.99
N ARG A 304 8.50 -14.59 -9.15
CA ARG A 304 8.63 -15.96 -9.68
C ARG A 304 9.41 -16.88 -8.75
N HIS A 305 10.42 -16.35 -8.10
CA HIS A 305 11.25 -17.13 -7.17
C HIS A 305 10.51 -17.40 -5.84
N HIS A 306 9.85 -16.39 -5.27
CA HIS A 306 9.26 -16.47 -3.92
C HIS A 306 7.78 -16.85 -3.90
N ARG A 307 7.09 -16.65 -5.01
CA ARG A 307 5.70 -17.03 -5.23
C ARG A 307 5.57 -17.74 -6.58
N PRO A 308 6.25 -18.89 -6.77
CA PRO A 308 6.19 -19.64 -8.03
C PRO A 308 4.75 -20.05 -8.34
N PRO A 309 4.41 -20.31 -9.62
CA PRO A 309 3.10 -20.84 -9.97
C PRO A 309 2.86 -22.16 -9.26
N THR A 310 1.67 -22.31 -8.70
CA THR A 310 1.25 -23.59 -8.13
C THR A 310 1.21 -24.61 -9.26
N LEU A 311 1.90 -25.74 -9.08
CA LEU A 311 1.83 -26.83 -10.05
C LEU A 311 0.36 -27.20 -10.27
N THR A 312 -0.09 -27.13 -11.51
CA THR A 312 -1.46 -27.50 -11.87
C THR A 312 -1.71 -28.96 -11.54
N SER A 313 -2.94 -29.33 -11.26
CA SER A 313 -3.41 -30.66 -10.81
C SER A 313 -2.98 -31.88 -11.65
N TRP A 314 -2.37 -31.65 -12.81
CA TRP A 314 -1.79 -32.66 -13.70
C TRP A 314 -0.47 -33.26 -13.18
N SER A 315 0.19 -32.64 -12.22
CA SER A 315 1.47 -33.09 -11.66
C SER A 315 1.37 -33.73 -10.28
N LEU A 316 0.17 -33.70 -9.65
CA LEU A 316 -0.08 -34.35 -8.35
C LEU A 316 -0.93 -35.61 -8.55
N THR A 317 -0.49 -36.72 -7.96
CA THR A 317 -1.34 -37.92 -7.86
C THR A 317 -2.58 -37.58 -6.99
N SER A 318 -3.70 -38.27 -7.22
CA SER A 318 -4.93 -38.06 -6.44
C SER A 318 -4.71 -38.15 -4.92
N LYS A 319 -3.73 -38.93 -4.50
CA LYS A 319 -3.32 -39.10 -3.10
C LYS A 319 -2.58 -37.88 -2.54
N GLU A 320 -1.74 -37.22 -3.34
CA GLU A 320 -1.01 -35.99 -2.96
C GLU A 320 -1.95 -34.79 -2.90
N GLN A 321 -2.96 -34.73 -3.79
CA GLN A 321 -4.01 -33.71 -3.75
C GLN A 321 -4.86 -33.83 -2.46
N GLN A 322 -5.21 -35.06 -2.06
CA GLN A 322 -5.97 -35.30 -0.84
C GLN A 322 -5.17 -34.95 0.42
N LEU A 323 -3.87 -35.25 0.45
CA LEU A 323 -2.97 -34.89 1.53
C LEU A 323 -2.80 -33.37 1.64
N SER A 324 -2.58 -32.66 0.54
CA SER A 324 -2.46 -31.18 0.50
C SER A 324 -3.75 -30.49 0.96
N LEU A 325 -4.92 -30.99 0.54
CA LEU A 325 -6.23 -30.49 1.00
C LEU A 325 -6.45 -30.73 2.50
N ASN A 326 -6.06 -31.92 2.99
CA ASN A 326 -6.20 -32.27 4.41
C ASN A 326 -5.23 -31.47 5.30
N GLU A 327 -4.02 -31.17 4.83
CA GLU A 327 -3.08 -30.30 5.53
C GLU A 327 -3.57 -28.85 5.61
N LYS A 328 -4.13 -28.32 4.52
CA LYS A 328 -4.77 -27.00 4.50
C LYS A 328 -5.95 -26.94 5.48
N ARG A 329 -6.77 -27.95 5.52
CA ARG A 329 -7.92 -28.06 6.43
C ARG A 329 -7.49 -28.14 7.91
N ARG A 330 -6.49 -28.99 8.23
CA ARG A 330 -5.91 -29.09 9.58
C ARG A 330 -5.23 -27.81 10.04
N ALA A 331 -4.57 -27.08 9.14
CA ALA A 331 -3.97 -25.77 9.46
C ALA A 331 -5.06 -24.73 9.78
N GLN A 332 -6.16 -24.73 9.06
CA GLN A 332 -7.32 -23.88 9.32
C GLN A 332 -8.00 -24.24 10.67
N GLU A 333 -8.21 -25.51 10.95
CA GLU A 333 -8.83 -26.00 12.19
C GLU A 333 -7.97 -25.63 13.42
N ARG A 334 -6.64 -25.81 13.35
CA ARG A 334 -5.71 -25.37 14.41
C ARG A 334 -5.73 -23.85 14.65
N PHE A 335 -5.88 -23.06 13.61
CA PHE A 335 -5.99 -21.61 13.75
C PHE A 335 -7.27 -21.20 14.50
N PHE A 336 -8.40 -21.85 14.18
CA PHE A 336 -9.67 -21.63 14.87
C PHE A 336 -9.65 -22.10 16.33
N GLU A 337 -9.00 -23.23 16.64
CA GLU A 337 -8.83 -23.70 18.03
C GLU A 337 -7.96 -22.77 18.88
N ILE A 338 -6.85 -22.29 18.34
CA ILE A 338 -5.98 -21.33 19.02
C ILE A 338 -6.73 -20.01 19.27
N SER A 339 -7.56 -19.58 18.33
CA SER A 339 -8.39 -18.38 18.47
C SER A 339 -9.50 -18.55 19.50
N LYS A 340 -10.12 -19.73 19.62
CA LYS A 340 -11.12 -20.04 20.65
C LYS A 340 -10.51 -20.10 22.05
N ASN A 341 -9.37 -20.77 22.22
CA ASN A 341 -8.70 -20.89 23.51
C ASN A 341 -8.13 -19.57 24.04
N LYS A 342 -7.86 -18.59 23.19
CA LYS A 342 -7.48 -17.23 23.63
C LYS A 342 -8.69 -16.39 24.07
N ARG A 343 -9.90 -16.66 23.54
CA ARG A 343 -11.12 -15.96 23.98
C ARG A 343 -11.71 -16.49 25.30
N SER A 344 -11.33 -17.70 25.74
CA SER A 344 -11.79 -18.27 27.01
C SER A 344 -10.87 -17.92 28.19
N LYS A 345 -9.79 -17.18 27.98
CA LYS A 345 -8.83 -16.77 29.02
C LYS A 345 -8.74 -15.23 29.21
N LEU A 346 -9.67 -14.49 28.61
CA LEU A 346 -10.00 -13.11 28.89
C LEU A 346 -11.43 -13.00 29.43
#